data_ca3de9327f69994b6ff24bbf987469ad
#
_entry.id   ca3de9327f69994b6ff24bbf987469ad
#
_cell.length_a   1.000
_cell.length_b   1.000
_cell.length_c   1.000
_cell.angle_alpha   90.00
_cell.angle_beta   90.00
_cell.angle_gamma   90.00
#
_symmetry.space_group_name_H-M   'P 1'
#
loop_
_entity.id
_entity.type
_entity.pdbx_description
1 polymer ?
#
loop_
_entity_poly.entity_id
_entity_poly.type
_entity_poly.pdbx_seq_one_letter_code
_entity_poly.pdbx_strand_id
1 'polypeptide(L)'
;EDYATSGGNDNMGPYNDDPNWVYGDKKDYLSDQTKWLYATWLSDSAAFNANKVQSAIWWLEDEAKGVKADWDFFAGKYDATLLAGWDIKAVNLVDINGIDIQSQLVGSYNPVPEPATMILFGIGLLGVAGMGRKKINK
;
A
#
# COMPACT_ATOMS: atom_id res chain seq x y z
N GLU A 1 -12.44 4.18 -0.49
CA GLU A 1 -12.01 5.58 -0.63
C GLU A 1 -10.53 5.71 -0.23
N ASP A 2 -9.85 6.74 -0.70
CA ASP A 2 -8.43 6.97 -0.39
C ASP A 2 -8.25 7.78 0.90
N TYR A 3 -9.34 8.00 1.64
CA TYR A 3 -9.37 8.74 2.89
C TYR A 3 -10.32 8.11 3.91
N ALA A 4 -10.04 8.31 5.18
CA ALA A 4 -10.93 8.02 6.30
C ALA A 4 -11.79 9.26 6.65
N THR A 5 -12.99 9.06 7.16
CA THR A 5 -13.89 10.14 7.62
C THR A 5 -14.02 10.18 9.14
N SER A 6 -13.44 9.22 9.84
CA SER A 6 -13.46 9.16 11.29
C SER A 6 -12.17 8.57 11.83
N GLY A 7 -11.73 9.07 12.96
CA GLY A 7 -10.58 8.56 13.71
C GLY A 7 -9.40 9.49 13.78
N GLY A 8 -9.16 10.31 12.79
CA GLY A 8 -8.09 11.29 12.78
C GLY A 8 -8.53 12.69 13.26
N ASN A 9 -7.57 13.52 13.61
CA ASN A 9 -7.76 14.95 13.58
C ASN A 9 -7.76 15.39 12.11
N ASP A 10 -8.40 16.53 11.79
CA ASP A 10 -8.35 17.15 10.45
C ASP A 10 -6.91 17.56 10.03
N ASN A 11 -5.90 16.93 10.59
CA ASN A 11 -4.49 17.18 10.33
C ASN A 11 -3.92 16.04 9.49
N MET A 12 -3.14 16.40 8.50
CA MET A 12 -2.30 15.45 7.83
C MET A 12 -1.36 14.79 8.85
N GLY A 13 -1.35 13.47 8.88
CA GLY A 13 -0.31 12.75 9.60
C GLY A 13 1.08 13.18 9.10
N PRO A 14 2.15 12.83 9.82
CA PRO A 14 3.50 13.36 9.57
C PRO A 14 4.06 13.05 8.17
N TYR A 15 3.42 12.20 7.41
CA TYR A 15 3.85 11.79 6.06
C TYR A 15 2.75 11.94 5.00
N ASN A 16 1.61 12.53 5.35
CA ASN A 16 0.56 12.77 4.37
C ASN A 16 0.87 14.06 3.61
N ASP A 17 1.26 13.92 2.36
CA ASP A 17 1.57 14.99 1.42
C ASP A 17 0.58 15.01 0.24
N ASP A 18 -0.64 14.50 0.43
CA ASP A 18 -1.67 14.50 -0.59
C ASP A 18 -1.95 15.94 -1.06
N PRO A 19 -1.72 16.24 -2.36
CA PRO A 19 -1.93 17.57 -2.91
C PRO A 19 -3.41 17.99 -2.94
N ASN A 20 -4.34 17.07 -2.71
CA ASN A 20 -5.77 17.33 -2.66
C ASN A 20 -6.27 17.62 -1.24
N TRP A 21 -5.38 17.54 -0.24
CA TRP A 21 -5.76 17.82 1.14
C TRP A 21 -6.25 19.26 1.31
N VAL A 22 -7.40 19.41 1.97
CA VAL A 22 -8.02 20.69 2.27
C VAL A 22 -8.34 20.75 3.77
N TYR A 23 -7.78 21.72 4.47
CA TYR A 23 -8.03 21.90 5.89
C TYR A 23 -9.55 22.03 6.18
N GLY A 24 -10.05 21.19 7.09
CA GLY A 24 -11.44 21.24 7.55
C GLY A 24 -12.45 20.48 6.66
N ASP A 25 -12.01 19.72 5.65
CA ASP A 25 -12.89 18.89 4.84
C ASP A 25 -13.24 17.53 5.52
N LYS A 26 -12.69 17.30 6.72
CA LYS A 26 -12.87 16.07 7.52
C LYS A 26 -12.44 14.79 6.81
N LYS A 27 -11.51 14.88 5.89
CA LYS A 27 -10.93 13.75 5.19
C LYS A 27 -9.50 13.52 5.68
N ASP A 28 -9.26 12.35 6.17
CA ASP A 28 -7.92 11.90 6.56
C ASP A 28 -7.38 10.98 5.44
N TYR A 29 -6.53 11.55 4.58
CA TYR A 29 -6.00 10.85 3.42
C TYR A 29 -4.93 9.85 3.84
N LEU A 30 -5.05 8.63 3.34
CA LEU A 30 -4.10 7.56 3.64
C LEU A 30 -2.73 7.85 3.03
N SER A 31 -1.72 7.96 3.89
CA SER A 31 -0.33 8.11 3.46
C SER A 31 0.18 6.86 2.71
N ASP A 32 1.17 7.01 1.85
CA ASP A 32 1.80 5.88 1.17
C ASP A 32 2.48 4.92 2.17
N GLN A 33 2.96 5.45 3.29
CA GLN A 33 3.53 4.66 4.38
C GLN A 33 2.47 3.78 5.04
N THR A 34 1.27 4.30 5.28
CA THR A 34 0.14 3.52 5.81
C THR A 34 -0.28 2.44 4.84
N LYS A 35 -0.45 2.78 3.56
CA LYS A 35 -0.79 1.81 2.51
C LYS A 35 0.25 0.70 2.43
N TRP A 36 1.54 1.07 2.44
CA TRP A 36 2.65 0.11 2.41
C TRP A 36 2.65 -0.81 3.64
N LEU A 37 2.52 -0.24 4.83
CA LEU A 37 2.54 -1.02 6.07
C LEU A 37 1.39 -2.03 6.11
N TYR A 38 0.20 -1.60 5.70
CA TYR A 38 -0.97 -2.46 5.65
C TYR A 38 -0.83 -3.55 4.57
N ALA A 39 -0.35 -3.23 3.37
CA ALA A 39 -0.07 -4.19 2.30
C ALA A 39 0.98 -5.22 2.74
N THR A 40 2.04 -4.77 3.40
CA THR A 40 3.09 -5.65 3.94
C THR A 40 2.53 -6.62 4.98
N TRP A 41 1.69 -6.12 5.88
CA TRP A 41 1.01 -6.97 6.87
C TRP A 41 0.05 -7.99 6.22
N LEU A 42 -0.72 -7.57 5.21
CA LEU A 42 -1.60 -8.49 4.47
C LEU A 42 -0.81 -9.59 3.74
N SER A 43 0.38 -9.26 3.24
CA SER A 43 1.24 -10.21 2.53
C SER A 43 1.80 -11.31 3.45
N ASP A 44 2.10 -10.96 4.71
CA ASP A 44 2.62 -11.91 5.72
C ASP A 44 2.18 -11.47 7.12
N SER A 45 0.92 -11.73 7.45
CA SER A 45 0.34 -11.37 8.74
C SER A 45 0.95 -12.13 9.93
N ALA A 46 1.61 -13.25 9.70
CA ALA A 46 2.28 -14.01 10.75
C ALA A 46 3.63 -13.42 11.15
N ALA A 47 4.29 -12.68 10.23
CA ALA A 47 5.61 -12.07 10.50
C ALA A 47 5.53 -10.82 11.39
N PHE A 48 4.35 -10.22 11.54
CA PHE A 48 4.19 -8.94 12.22
C PHE A 48 3.13 -8.99 13.31
N ASN A 49 3.44 -8.34 14.45
CA ASN A 49 2.46 -8.18 15.52
C ASN A 49 1.38 -7.17 15.08
N ALA A 50 0.13 -7.64 14.98
CA ALA A 50 -1.00 -6.82 14.51
C ALA A 50 -1.22 -5.54 15.36
N ASN A 51 -1.02 -5.61 16.68
CA ASN A 51 -1.16 -4.43 17.54
C ASN A 51 -0.07 -3.39 17.25
N LYS A 52 1.15 -3.83 16.92
CA LYS A 52 2.24 -2.92 16.55
C LYS A 52 1.98 -2.27 15.18
N VAL A 53 1.47 -3.04 14.22
CA VAL A 53 1.05 -2.51 12.91
C VAL A 53 -0.06 -1.48 13.08
N GLN A 54 -1.09 -1.80 13.85
CA GLN A 54 -2.20 -0.89 14.12
C GLN A 54 -1.74 0.40 14.81
N SER A 55 -0.88 0.29 15.82
CA SER A 55 -0.33 1.46 16.53
C SER A 55 0.53 2.34 15.63
N ALA A 56 1.33 1.74 14.74
CA ALA A 56 2.12 2.48 13.76
C ALA A 56 1.23 3.19 12.73
N ILE A 57 0.16 2.55 12.24
CA ILE A 57 -0.83 3.17 11.35
C ILE A 57 -1.48 4.36 12.04
N TRP A 58 -1.96 4.19 13.26
CA TRP A 58 -2.54 5.30 14.02
C TRP A 58 -1.60 6.48 14.19
N TRP A 59 -0.29 6.22 14.36
CA TRP A 59 0.69 7.30 14.43
C TRP A 59 0.88 7.99 13.08
N LEU A 60 0.90 7.25 11.97
CA LEU A 60 1.03 7.79 10.61
C LEU A 60 -0.16 8.68 10.23
N GLU A 61 -1.35 8.33 10.69
CA GLU A 61 -2.59 9.06 10.43
C GLU A 61 -2.93 10.06 11.56
N ASP A 62 -1.96 10.41 12.43
CA ASP A 62 -2.08 11.38 13.53
C ASP A 62 -3.20 11.05 14.54
N GLU A 63 -3.48 9.78 14.75
CA GLU A 63 -4.47 9.35 15.72
C GLU A 63 -3.91 9.30 17.15
N ALA A 64 -4.74 9.67 18.15
CA ALA A 64 -4.34 9.80 19.55
C ALA A 64 -3.74 8.54 20.21
N LYS A 65 -3.96 7.35 19.63
CA LYS A 65 -3.43 6.07 20.12
C LYS A 65 -2.18 5.61 19.41
N GLY A 66 -1.72 6.35 18.41
CA GLY A 66 -0.51 6.01 17.64
C GLY A 66 0.76 6.17 18.47
N VAL A 67 1.71 5.25 18.30
CA VAL A 67 3.01 5.28 18.97
C VAL A 67 4.13 5.35 17.94
N LYS A 68 4.87 6.47 17.94
CA LYS A 68 5.99 6.70 17.03
C LYS A 68 7.01 5.57 17.02
N ALA A 69 7.34 5.00 18.17
CA ALA A 69 8.32 3.91 18.27
C ALA A 69 7.87 2.63 17.54
N ASP A 70 6.56 2.43 17.36
CA ASP A 70 6.03 1.32 16.57
C ASP A 70 6.24 1.58 15.08
N TRP A 71 6.05 2.82 14.59
CA TRP A 71 6.43 3.19 13.23
C TRP A 71 7.94 3.11 13.02
N ASP A 72 8.76 3.62 13.93
CA ASP A 72 10.23 3.61 13.81
C ASP A 72 10.79 2.18 13.60
N PHE A 73 10.09 1.16 14.14
CA PHE A 73 10.42 -0.24 13.89
C PHE A 73 10.25 -0.65 12.41
N PHE A 74 9.30 -0.04 11.71
CA PHE A 74 9.00 -0.34 10.31
C PHE A 74 9.68 0.63 9.34
N ALA A 75 9.95 1.86 9.74
CA ALA A 75 10.41 2.96 8.88
C ALA A 75 11.65 2.61 8.04
N GLY A 76 12.61 1.90 8.64
CA GLY A 76 13.82 1.44 7.94
C GLY A 76 13.59 0.35 6.87
N LYS A 77 12.37 -0.18 6.78
CA LYS A 77 11.98 -1.21 5.81
C LYS A 77 11.02 -0.67 4.74
N TYR A 78 10.65 0.61 4.83
CA TYR A 78 9.73 1.21 3.90
C TYR A 78 10.26 1.15 2.45
N ASP A 79 9.44 0.61 1.57
CA ASP A 79 9.73 0.52 0.14
C ASP A 79 8.42 0.72 -0.65
N ALA A 80 8.26 1.90 -1.21
CA ALA A 80 7.08 2.27 -1.99
C ALA A 80 6.86 1.37 -3.22
N THR A 81 7.91 0.70 -3.73
CA THR A 81 7.77 -0.21 -4.88
C THR A 81 6.92 -1.42 -4.56
N LEU A 82 6.82 -1.82 -3.29
CA LEU A 82 5.99 -2.93 -2.84
C LEU A 82 4.48 -2.62 -2.89
N LEU A 83 4.10 -1.36 -3.12
CA LEU A 83 2.70 -0.99 -3.38
C LEU A 83 2.21 -1.40 -4.77
N ALA A 84 3.12 -1.73 -5.69
CA ALA A 84 2.74 -2.15 -7.03
C ALA A 84 1.78 -3.36 -7.00
N GLY A 85 0.60 -3.19 -7.56
CA GLY A 85 -0.46 -4.20 -7.58
C GLY A 85 -1.38 -4.20 -6.35
N TRP A 86 -1.08 -3.43 -5.31
CA TRP A 86 -1.96 -3.25 -4.17
C TRP A 86 -2.94 -2.08 -4.38
N ASP A 87 -4.19 -2.32 -4.02
CA ASP A 87 -5.23 -1.29 -3.90
C ASP A 87 -5.67 -1.26 -2.42
N ILE A 88 -5.17 -0.28 -1.67
CA ILE A 88 -5.46 -0.08 -0.25
C ILE A 88 -6.37 1.12 -0.10
N LYS A 89 -7.48 0.92 0.59
CA LYS A 89 -8.53 1.93 0.76
C LYS A 89 -9.08 1.94 2.18
N ALA A 90 -9.65 3.07 2.58
CA ALA A 90 -10.49 3.17 3.75
C ALA A 90 -11.95 2.83 3.40
N VAL A 91 -12.59 2.02 4.23
CA VAL A 91 -14.04 1.83 4.25
C VAL A 91 -14.59 2.67 5.39
N ASN A 92 -15.28 3.74 5.02
CA ASN A 92 -15.91 4.64 5.96
C ASN A 92 -17.25 4.06 6.40
N LEU A 93 -17.34 3.71 7.67
CA LEU A 93 -18.51 3.10 8.25
C LEU A 93 -19.39 4.18 8.89
N VAL A 94 -20.69 4.06 8.70
CA VAL A 94 -21.68 4.91 9.36
C VAL A 94 -22.63 4.07 10.20
N ASP A 95 -23.14 4.64 11.28
CA ASP A 95 -24.19 4.00 12.07
C ASP A 95 -25.56 4.10 11.36
N ILE A 96 -26.60 3.55 11.99
CA ILE A 96 -27.96 3.58 11.46
C ILE A 96 -28.53 5.02 11.29
N ASN A 97 -27.94 5.99 11.96
CA ASN A 97 -28.33 7.40 11.88
C ASN A 97 -27.47 8.19 10.87
N GLY A 98 -26.52 7.54 10.18
CA GLY A 98 -25.60 8.18 9.26
C GLY A 98 -24.45 8.90 9.97
N ILE A 99 -24.16 8.58 11.23
CA ILE A 99 -23.02 9.14 11.98
C ILE A 99 -21.78 8.28 11.68
N ASP A 100 -20.68 8.96 11.33
CA ASP A 100 -19.40 8.29 11.09
C ASP A 100 -18.95 7.52 12.33
N ILE A 101 -18.58 6.28 12.11
CA ILE A 101 -17.89 5.42 13.08
C ILE A 101 -16.49 5.14 12.58
N GLN A 102 -15.69 4.39 13.36
CA GLN A 102 -14.29 4.14 13.00
C GLN A 102 -14.16 3.54 11.59
N SER A 103 -13.38 4.18 10.73
CA SER A 103 -13.02 3.68 9.41
C SER A 103 -12.13 2.44 9.49
N GLN A 104 -12.22 1.57 8.50
CA GLN A 104 -11.45 0.32 8.42
C GLN A 104 -10.61 0.32 7.15
N LEU A 105 -9.37 -0.14 7.24
CA LEU A 105 -8.56 -0.38 6.07
C LEU A 105 -8.95 -1.70 5.41
N VAL A 106 -9.01 -1.69 4.09
CA VAL A 106 -9.18 -2.87 3.24
C VAL A 106 -8.13 -2.85 2.15
N GLY A 107 -7.68 -4.04 1.73
CA GLY A 107 -6.70 -4.16 0.67
C GLY A 107 -7.01 -5.30 -0.27
N SER A 108 -6.75 -5.10 -1.56
CA SER A 108 -6.76 -6.14 -2.57
C SER A 108 -5.47 -6.11 -3.37
N TYR A 109 -4.97 -7.29 -3.72
CA TYR A 109 -3.79 -7.44 -4.56
C TYR A 109 -4.20 -7.88 -5.96
N ASN A 110 -3.90 -7.04 -6.95
CA ASN A 110 -4.05 -7.33 -8.37
C ASN A 110 -2.63 -7.40 -8.95
N PRO A 111 -2.06 -8.60 -9.19
CA PRO A 111 -0.72 -8.71 -9.71
C PRO A 111 -0.60 -7.92 -11.01
N VAL A 112 0.38 -7.02 -11.07
CA VAL A 112 0.71 -6.31 -12.30
C VAL A 112 1.18 -7.35 -13.31
N PRO A 113 0.54 -7.49 -14.49
CA PRO A 113 0.98 -8.43 -15.51
C PRO A 113 2.45 -8.17 -15.82
N GLU A 114 3.27 -9.22 -15.80
CA GLU A 114 4.68 -9.09 -16.19
C GLU A 114 4.74 -8.44 -17.58
N PRO A 115 5.61 -7.44 -17.77
CA PRO A 115 5.70 -6.75 -19.06
C PRO A 115 5.88 -7.79 -20.17
N ALA A 116 5.16 -7.62 -21.26
CA ALA A 116 5.29 -8.48 -22.48
C ALA A 116 6.76 -8.59 -22.96
N THR A 117 7.64 -7.79 -22.42
CA THR A 117 9.10 -7.83 -22.55
C THR A 117 9.70 -9.18 -22.19
N MET A 118 9.18 -9.89 -21.16
CA MET A 118 9.65 -11.24 -20.80
C MET A 118 9.30 -12.26 -21.87
N ILE A 119 8.09 -12.16 -22.44
CA ILE A 119 7.64 -13.01 -23.56
C ILE A 119 8.47 -12.67 -24.81
N LEU A 120 8.65 -11.40 -25.10
CA LEU A 120 9.43 -10.92 -26.25
C LEU A 120 10.90 -11.34 -26.13
N PHE A 121 11.48 -11.25 -24.93
CA PHE A 121 12.84 -11.73 -24.65
C PHE A 121 12.97 -13.24 -24.85
N GLY A 122 11.99 -14.03 -24.35
CA GLY A 122 11.94 -15.47 -24.54
C GLY A 122 11.84 -15.86 -26.02
N ILE A 123 10.97 -15.20 -26.78
CA ILE A 123 10.82 -15.41 -28.25
C ILE A 123 12.09 -14.97 -28.97
N GLY A 124 12.72 -13.86 -28.57
CA GLY A 124 13.98 -13.38 -29.13
C GLY A 124 15.11 -14.39 -28.97
N LEU A 125 15.27 -14.97 -27.79
CA LEU A 125 16.27 -16.02 -27.51
C LEU A 125 16.02 -17.28 -28.34
N LEU A 126 14.77 -17.73 -28.48
CA LEU A 126 14.42 -18.87 -29.32
C LEU A 126 14.72 -18.62 -30.79
N GLY A 127 14.49 -17.39 -31.29
CA GLY A 127 14.85 -16.96 -32.65
C GLY A 127 16.34 -17.05 -32.91
N VAL A 128 17.16 -16.52 -31.98
CA VAL A 128 18.64 -16.58 -32.08
C VAL A 128 19.15 -18.02 -32.01
N ALA A 129 18.62 -18.86 -31.11
CA ALA A 129 18.99 -20.27 -31.00
C ALA A 129 18.62 -21.05 -32.25
N GLY A 130 17.47 -20.73 -32.89
CA GLY A 130 17.04 -21.33 -34.15
C GLY A 130 17.96 -21.01 -35.35
N MET A 131 18.45 -19.75 -35.42
CA MET A 131 19.40 -19.34 -36.46
C MET A 131 20.80 -19.96 -36.28
N GLY A 132 21.24 -20.13 -35.03
CA GLY A 132 22.52 -20.78 -34.70
C GLY A 132 22.61 -22.24 -35.17
N ARG A 133 21.51 -22.99 -35.09
CA ARG A 133 21.46 -24.40 -35.53
C ARG A 133 21.68 -24.61 -37.04
N LYS A 134 21.28 -23.63 -37.89
CA LYS A 134 21.47 -23.72 -39.35
C LYS A 134 22.94 -23.60 -39.79
N LYS A 135 23.81 -23.06 -38.95
CA LYS A 135 25.23 -22.83 -39.26
C LYS A 135 26.16 -24.00 -38.90
N ILE A 136 25.67 -24.96 -38.10
CA ILE A 136 26.47 -26.10 -37.60
C ILE A 136 26.35 -27.34 -38.50
N ASN A 137 25.39 -27.37 -39.43
CA ASN A 137 25.15 -28.49 -40.35
C ASN A 137 25.68 -28.24 -41.79
N LYS A 138 26.85 -27.60 -41.93
CA LYS A 138 27.60 -27.55 -43.20
C LYS A 138 28.97 -28.17 -43.00
#